data_cc9c78fe99636ab7adc8f3793daf030f
#
_entry.id   cc9c78fe99636ab7adc8f3793daf030f
#
_cell.length_a   1.000
_cell.length_b   1.000
_cell.length_c   1.000
_cell.angle_alpha   90.00
_cell.angle_beta   90.00
_cell.angle_gamma   90.00
#
_symmetry.space_group_name_H-M   'P 1'
#
loop_
_entity.id
_entity.type
_entity.pdbx_description
1 polymer ?
#
loop_
_entity_poly.entity_id
_entity_poly.type
_entity_poly.pdbx_seq_one_letter_code
_entity_poly.pdbx_strand_id
1 'polypeptide(L)'
;MKRLNDIKLVPNQSRALDELRRRLFDEFNVESMMLYGSVARGEADEESDLDLLVLTSQKLKRPERHKITDLVFEVNLHYGTNFSTLVVDRNTWETGVFSVLPLRDEILKDGIMI
;
A
#
# COMPACT_ATOMS: atom_id res chain seq x y z
N MET A 1 -5.18 16.77 1.88
CA MET A 1 -4.85 15.37 1.50
C MET A 1 -5.99 14.79 0.68
N LYS A 2 -5.68 14.12 -0.40
CA LYS A 2 -6.68 13.42 -1.19
C LYS A 2 -7.28 12.25 -0.41
N ARG A 3 -8.55 12.00 -0.65
CA ARG A 3 -9.26 10.87 -0.07
C ARG A 3 -9.46 9.79 -1.12
N LEU A 4 -9.71 8.55 -0.67
CA LEU A 4 -9.94 7.44 -1.58
C LEU A 4 -11.06 7.74 -2.59
N ASN A 5 -12.08 8.47 -2.18
CA ASN A 5 -13.20 8.85 -3.05
C ASN A 5 -12.80 9.82 -4.16
N ASP A 6 -11.65 10.48 -4.04
CA ASP A 6 -11.16 11.45 -5.03
C ASP A 6 -10.45 10.79 -6.21
N ILE A 7 -10.24 9.48 -6.14
CA ILE A 7 -9.64 8.71 -7.23
C ILE A 7 -10.63 7.68 -7.75
N LYS A 8 -10.41 7.28 -8.99
CA LYS A 8 -11.27 6.32 -9.65
C LYS A 8 -10.55 4.98 -9.78
N LEU A 9 -11.02 4.00 -9.02
CA LEU A 9 -10.56 2.63 -9.15
C LEU A 9 -11.61 1.83 -9.92
N VAL A 10 -11.15 0.91 -10.78
CA VAL A 10 -12.08 -0.04 -11.40
C VAL A 10 -12.59 -1.01 -10.32
N PRO A 11 -13.78 -1.64 -10.51
CA PRO A 11 -14.38 -2.48 -9.46
C PRO A 11 -13.46 -3.56 -8.90
N ASN A 12 -12.69 -4.23 -9.73
CA ASN A 12 -11.77 -5.27 -9.26
C ASN A 12 -10.67 -4.70 -8.37
N GLN A 13 -10.16 -3.51 -8.69
CA GLN A 13 -9.13 -2.84 -7.88
C GLN A 13 -9.70 -2.44 -6.54
N SER A 14 -10.92 -1.93 -6.53
CA SER A 14 -11.59 -1.52 -5.29
C SER A 14 -11.83 -2.71 -4.36
N ARG A 15 -12.29 -3.83 -4.92
CA ARG A 15 -12.50 -5.06 -4.14
C ARG A 15 -11.22 -5.64 -3.60
N ALA A 16 -10.18 -5.68 -4.44
CA ALA A 16 -8.86 -6.16 -4.02
C ALA A 16 -8.30 -5.29 -2.90
N LEU A 17 -8.41 -3.97 -3.02
CA LEU A 17 -7.94 -3.04 -1.99
C LEU A 17 -8.66 -3.25 -0.66
N ASP A 18 -9.98 -3.43 -0.69
CA ASP A 18 -10.77 -3.70 0.51
C ASP A 18 -10.31 -4.98 1.20
N GLU A 19 -10.06 -6.04 0.44
CA GLU A 19 -9.60 -7.31 1.01
C GLU A 19 -8.18 -7.18 1.57
N LEU A 20 -7.27 -6.53 0.84
CA LEU A 20 -5.90 -6.27 1.31
C LEU A 20 -5.93 -5.49 2.62
N ARG A 21 -6.70 -4.41 2.66
CA ARG A 21 -6.82 -3.58 3.85
C ARG A 21 -7.31 -4.40 5.05
N ARG A 22 -8.39 -5.11 4.89
CA ARG A 22 -8.97 -5.93 5.96
C ARG A 22 -7.98 -6.97 6.46
N ARG A 23 -7.39 -7.74 5.54
CA ARG A 23 -6.49 -8.85 5.91
C ARG A 23 -5.17 -8.35 6.51
N LEU A 24 -4.61 -7.27 5.97
CA LEU A 24 -3.36 -6.73 6.49
C LEU A 24 -3.54 -6.14 7.89
N PHE A 25 -4.63 -5.42 8.14
CA PHE A 25 -4.90 -4.90 9.48
C PHE A 25 -5.22 -6.01 10.48
N ASP A 26 -5.92 -7.05 10.06
CA ASP A 26 -6.31 -8.15 10.97
C ASP A 26 -5.15 -9.09 11.32
N GLU A 27 -4.27 -9.35 10.38
CA GLU A 27 -3.24 -10.39 10.52
C GLU A 27 -1.87 -9.86 10.90
N PHE A 28 -1.63 -8.56 10.75
CA PHE A 28 -0.33 -7.94 11.00
C PHE A 28 -0.51 -6.66 11.81
N ASN A 29 0.57 -6.18 12.43
CA ASN A 29 0.54 -4.95 13.23
C ASN A 29 0.63 -3.71 12.34
N VAL A 30 -0.34 -3.54 11.46
CA VAL A 30 -0.40 -2.41 10.53
C VAL A 30 -1.00 -1.21 11.23
N GLU A 31 -0.32 -0.06 11.17
CA GLU A 31 -0.82 1.20 11.69
C GLU A 31 -1.61 1.97 10.64
N SER A 32 -1.11 2.00 9.41
CA SER A 32 -1.75 2.74 8.34
C SER A 32 -1.34 2.22 6.98
N MET A 33 -2.12 2.56 5.97
CA MET A 33 -1.85 2.22 4.58
C MET A 33 -2.15 3.43 3.71
N MET A 34 -1.35 3.61 2.66
CA MET A 34 -1.52 4.71 1.70
C MET A 34 -1.33 4.21 0.28
N LEU A 35 -2.22 4.63 -0.62
CA LEU A 35 -1.97 4.50 -2.05
C LEU A 35 -1.09 5.67 -2.50
N TYR A 36 -0.13 5.39 -3.37
CA TYR A 36 0.74 6.42 -3.94
C TYR A 36 1.06 6.11 -5.40
N GLY A 37 1.90 6.91 -6.02
CA GLY A 37 2.26 6.71 -7.42
C GLY A 37 1.19 7.19 -8.39
N SER A 38 1.15 6.60 -9.58
CA SER A 38 0.28 7.07 -10.67
C SER A 38 -1.20 7.01 -10.32
N VAL A 39 -1.65 5.99 -9.58
CA VAL A 39 -3.05 5.88 -9.20
C VAL A 39 -3.49 7.05 -8.31
N ALA A 40 -2.63 7.47 -7.40
CA ALA A 40 -2.93 8.58 -6.51
C ALA A 40 -2.98 9.91 -7.26
N ARG A 41 -2.26 10.00 -8.38
CA ARG A 41 -2.28 11.19 -9.24
C ARG A 41 -3.38 11.18 -10.30
N GLY A 42 -4.22 10.13 -10.31
CA GLY A 42 -5.30 10.01 -11.27
C GLY A 42 -4.86 9.60 -12.68
N GLU A 43 -3.66 9.04 -12.81
CA GLU A 43 -3.07 8.65 -14.09
C GLU A 43 -3.20 7.16 -14.41
N ALA A 44 -3.72 6.38 -13.46
CA ALA A 44 -3.79 4.93 -13.59
C ALA A 44 -5.03 4.46 -14.37
N ASP A 45 -4.89 3.33 -15.05
CA ASP A 45 -5.96 2.61 -15.70
C ASP A 45 -6.09 1.21 -15.08
N GLU A 46 -6.91 0.35 -15.69
CA GLU A 46 -7.19 -0.99 -15.15
C GLU A 46 -5.98 -1.95 -15.20
N GLU A 47 -4.96 -1.62 -16.00
CA GLU A 47 -3.74 -2.43 -16.12
C GLU A 47 -2.56 -1.85 -15.34
N SER A 48 -2.73 -0.69 -14.74
CA SER A 48 -1.66 -0.02 -14.02
C SER A 48 -1.27 -0.72 -12.73
N ASP A 49 0.00 -0.59 -12.36
CA ASP A 49 0.47 -0.99 -11.04
C ASP A 49 -0.11 -0.06 -9.98
N LEU A 50 -0.50 -0.63 -8.87
CA LEU A 50 -1.08 0.09 -7.76
C LEU A 50 -0.11 0.03 -6.58
N ASP A 51 0.54 1.14 -6.29
CA ASP A 51 1.56 1.22 -5.25
C ASP A 51 0.93 1.47 -3.89
N LEU A 52 1.20 0.58 -2.94
CA LEU A 52 0.62 0.60 -1.62
C LEU A 52 1.70 0.63 -0.55
N LEU A 53 1.73 1.69 0.26
CA LEU A 53 2.59 1.77 1.43
C LEU A 53 1.86 1.15 2.61
N VAL A 54 2.52 0.24 3.31
CA VAL A 54 2.02 -0.41 4.52
C VAL A 54 2.96 -0.06 5.66
N LEU A 55 2.48 0.77 6.60
CA LEU A 55 3.25 1.13 7.79
C LEU A 55 2.88 0.21 8.94
N THR A 56 3.88 -0.41 9.54
CA THR A 56 3.69 -1.28 10.68
C THR A 56 4.20 -0.60 11.96
N SER A 57 3.61 -0.99 13.10
CA SER A 57 4.03 -0.44 14.40
C SER A 57 5.42 -0.92 14.77
N GLN A 58 5.78 -2.14 14.40
CA GLN A 58 7.06 -2.75 14.70
C GLN A 58 7.67 -3.36 13.44
N LYS A 59 9.00 -3.43 13.42
CA LYS A 59 9.73 -4.06 12.31
C LYS A 59 9.34 -5.54 12.22
N LEU A 60 8.85 -5.93 11.04
CA LEU A 60 8.47 -7.31 10.78
C LEU A 60 9.69 -8.18 10.54
N LYS A 61 9.63 -9.42 11.01
CA LYS A 61 10.62 -10.45 10.72
C LYS A 61 10.40 -10.97 9.30
N ARG A 62 11.43 -11.59 8.75
CA ARG A 62 11.40 -12.12 7.39
C ARG A 62 10.22 -13.04 7.10
N PRO A 63 9.88 -14.01 7.97
CA PRO A 63 8.71 -14.86 7.74
C PRO A 63 7.40 -14.09 7.62
N GLU A 64 7.22 -13.04 8.43
CA GLU A 64 6.03 -12.21 8.38
C GLU A 64 5.97 -11.39 7.09
N ARG A 65 7.11 -10.88 6.62
CA ARG A 65 7.18 -10.18 5.34
C ARG A 65 6.83 -11.10 4.17
N HIS A 66 7.26 -12.35 4.22
CA HIS A 66 6.91 -13.35 3.21
C HIS A 66 5.40 -13.64 3.20
N LYS A 67 4.78 -13.68 4.38
CA LYS A 67 3.33 -13.88 4.48
C LYS A 67 2.58 -12.74 3.82
N ILE A 68 3.05 -11.50 3.99
CA ILE A 68 2.45 -10.34 3.33
C ILE A 68 2.60 -10.46 1.81
N THR A 69 3.78 -10.80 1.34
CA THR A 69 4.03 -10.99 -0.10
C THR A 69 3.11 -12.05 -0.69
N ASP A 70 2.96 -13.17 0.00
CA ASP A 70 2.08 -14.27 -0.44
C ASP A 70 0.61 -13.83 -0.46
N LEU A 71 0.19 -13.10 0.55
CA LEU A 71 -1.18 -12.57 0.64
C LEU A 71 -1.48 -11.62 -0.51
N VAL A 72 -0.57 -10.70 -0.79
CA VAL A 72 -0.72 -9.74 -1.89
C VAL A 72 -0.77 -10.45 -3.23
N PHE A 73 0.08 -11.44 -3.43
CA PHE A 73 0.07 -12.26 -4.65
C PHE A 73 -1.27 -12.97 -4.83
N GLU A 74 -1.78 -13.58 -3.76
CA GLU A 74 -3.06 -14.28 -3.78
C GLU A 74 -4.22 -13.36 -4.15
N VAL A 75 -4.26 -12.17 -3.53
CA VAL A 75 -5.31 -11.18 -3.81
C VAL A 75 -5.22 -10.70 -5.27
N ASN A 76 -4.02 -10.38 -5.74
CA ASN A 76 -3.81 -9.97 -7.12
C ASN A 76 -4.28 -11.04 -8.11
N LEU A 77 -3.95 -12.29 -7.82
CA LEU A 77 -4.35 -13.40 -8.69
C LEU A 77 -5.86 -13.56 -8.72
N HIS A 78 -6.50 -13.45 -7.57
CA HIS A 78 -7.96 -13.62 -7.46
C HIS A 78 -8.74 -12.51 -8.18
N TYR A 79 -8.29 -11.28 -8.10
CA TYR A 79 -9.00 -10.13 -8.67
C TYR A 79 -8.45 -9.65 -10.01
N GLY A 80 -7.34 -10.20 -10.46
CA GLY A 80 -6.70 -9.75 -11.71
C GLY A 80 -6.12 -8.36 -11.59
N THR A 81 -5.50 -8.05 -10.45
CA THR A 81 -4.94 -6.74 -10.15
C THR A 81 -3.41 -6.79 -10.00
N ASN A 82 -2.78 -5.62 -9.93
CA ASN A 82 -1.33 -5.47 -9.83
C ASN A 82 -0.94 -4.58 -8.65
N PHE A 83 -1.33 -4.97 -7.44
CA PHE A 83 -0.88 -4.26 -6.23
C PHE A 83 0.56 -4.62 -5.92
N SER A 84 1.36 -3.60 -5.62
CA SER A 84 2.73 -3.73 -5.17
C SER A 84 2.84 -3.05 -3.80
N THR A 85 3.38 -3.75 -2.81
CA THR A 85 3.44 -3.22 -1.45
C THR A 85 4.87 -2.84 -1.06
N LEU A 86 4.98 -1.70 -0.38
CA LEU A 86 6.17 -1.29 0.33
C LEU A 86 5.85 -1.35 1.83
N VAL A 87 6.45 -2.30 2.53
CA VAL A 87 6.20 -2.52 3.96
C VAL A 87 7.34 -1.92 4.77
N VAL A 88 7.02 -0.93 5.59
CA VAL A 88 8.01 -0.20 6.39
C VAL A 88 7.48 -0.04 7.81
N ASP A 89 8.34 -0.24 8.81
CA ASP A 89 7.97 0.06 10.18
C ASP A 89 8.05 1.58 10.44
N ARG A 90 7.26 2.03 11.39
CA ARG A 90 7.15 3.44 11.73
C ARG A 90 8.51 4.10 12.01
N ASN A 91 9.34 3.45 12.79
CA ASN A 91 10.64 4.01 13.15
C ASN A 91 11.55 4.21 11.93
N THR A 92 11.62 3.22 11.05
CA THR A 92 12.39 3.33 9.81
C THR A 92 11.84 4.41 8.90
N TRP A 93 10.51 4.55 8.83
CA TRP A 93 9.85 5.58 8.04
C TRP A 93 10.16 6.98 8.53
N GLU A 94 10.10 7.21 9.84
CA GLU A 94 10.25 8.54 10.43
C GLU A 94 11.72 8.97 10.62
N THR A 95 12.59 8.03 11.01
CA THR A 95 13.97 8.36 11.42
C THR A 95 15.04 7.58 10.67
N GLY A 96 14.66 6.58 9.87
CA GLY A 96 15.57 5.74 9.12
C GLY A 96 15.91 6.30 7.74
N VAL A 97 16.32 5.40 6.85
CA VAL A 97 16.74 5.77 5.49
C VAL A 97 15.64 6.51 4.71
N PHE A 98 14.37 6.19 4.95
CA PHE A 98 13.27 6.83 4.25
C PHE A 98 13.11 8.31 4.58
N SER A 99 13.60 8.75 5.74
CA SER A 99 13.50 10.15 6.13
C SER A 99 14.29 11.08 5.21
N VAL A 100 15.26 10.57 4.48
CA VAL A 100 16.12 11.35 3.57
C VAL A 100 15.91 11.01 2.09
N LEU A 101 15.02 10.06 1.77
CA LEU A 101 14.74 9.68 0.39
C LEU A 101 13.62 10.53 -0.21
N PRO A 102 13.74 10.92 -1.48
CA PRO A 102 12.68 11.65 -2.18
C PRO A 102 11.34 10.91 -2.20
N LEU A 103 11.36 9.59 -2.18
CA LEU A 103 10.14 8.76 -2.21
C LEU A 103 9.20 9.09 -1.07
N ARG A 104 9.73 9.32 0.14
CA ARG A 104 8.90 9.67 1.30
C ARG A 104 8.15 10.98 1.06
N ASP A 105 8.85 11.99 0.54
CA ASP A 105 8.24 13.29 0.25
C ASP A 105 7.16 13.18 -0.84
N GLU A 106 7.41 12.36 -1.85
CA GLU A 106 6.42 12.10 -2.91
C GLU A 106 5.18 11.43 -2.37
N ILE A 107 5.34 10.43 -1.52
CA ILE A 107 4.22 9.72 -0.90
C ILE A 107 3.41 10.66 -0.02
N LEU A 108 4.09 11.47 0.80
CA LEU A 108 3.40 12.42 1.67
C LEU A 108 2.65 13.50 0.88
N LYS A 109 3.15 13.87 -0.29
CA LYS A 109 2.53 14.88 -1.14
C LYS A 109 1.29 14.33 -1.86
N ASP A 110 1.41 13.17 -2.50
CA ASP A 110 0.38 12.63 -3.39
C ASP A 110 -0.40 11.45 -2.78
N GLY A 111 0.08 10.89 -1.67
CA GLY A 111 -0.50 9.69 -1.07
C GLY A 111 -1.93 9.88 -0.59
N ILE A 112 -2.67 8.77 -0.66
CA ILE A 112 -4.07 8.73 -0.26
C ILE A 112 -4.21 7.72 0.87
N MET A 113 -4.65 8.18 2.02
CA MET A 113 -4.93 7.29 3.16
C MET A 113 -6.13 6.41 2.86
N ILE A 114 -6.01 5.15 3.26
CA ILE A 114 -7.09 4.20 3.09
C ILE A 114 -7.43 3.49 4.39
#